data_abac360dbb716c4ea8eb5f4797c13f60
#
_entry.id   abac360dbb716c4ea8eb5f4797c13f60
#
_cell.length_a   1.000
_cell.length_b   1.000
_cell.length_c   1.000
_cell.angle_alpha   90.00
_cell.angle_beta   90.00
_cell.angle_gamma   90.00
#
_symmetry.space_group_name_H-M   'P 1'
#
loop_
_entity.id
_entity.type
_entity.pdbx_description
1 polymer ?
#
loop_
_entity_poly.entity_id
_entity_poly.type
_entity_poly.pdbx_seq_one_letter_code
_entity_poly.pdbx_strand_id
1 'polypeptide(L)'
;EKVKADFSLDWSGIHGVRHWSRVRVNGLKLCEHIDADRTVVELFAFLHDIQRRHDGFDRMHGNRAADYIDTLAGEYFKLNQHQLQQLKFACSHHSNSGVTSDDPTIQVCWDADRLDLGRVQIRPHTDYLQTWKARETLFLEQAYLRSMRN
;
A
#
# COMPACT_ATOMS: atom_id res chain seq x y z
N GLU A 1 11.30 -13.14 4.84
CA GLU A 1 12.49 -13.54 4.05
C GLU A 1 12.14 -13.68 2.56
N LYS A 2 11.08 -14.41 2.17
CA LYS A 2 10.68 -14.61 0.76
C LYS A 2 10.54 -13.28 0.01
N VAL A 3 9.75 -12.35 0.53
CA VAL A 3 9.54 -11.02 -0.07
C VAL A 3 10.85 -10.24 -0.23
N LYS A 4 11.76 -10.32 0.76
CA LYS A 4 13.08 -9.69 0.66
C LYS A 4 13.94 -10.30 -0.44
N ALA A 5 13.90 -11.62 -0.59
CA ALA A 5 14.67 -12.32 -1.61
C ALA A 5 14.19 -12.02 -3.04
N ASP A 6 12.89 -11.77 -3.21
CA ASP A 6 12.26 -11.54 -4.51
C ASP A 6 12.16 -10.06 -4.90
N PHE A 7 12.50 -9.14 -3.99
CA PHE A 7 12.49 -7.71 -4.27
C PHE A 7 13.74 -7.30 -5.05
N SER A 8 13.56 -6.71 -6.22
CA SER A 8 14.64 -6.45 -7.18
C SER A 8 15.35 -5.11 -7.00
N LEU A 9 14.78 -4.18 -6.22
CA LEU A 9 15.34 -2.85 -6.00
C LEU A 9 16.12 -2.78 -4.69
N ASP A 10 16.67 -1.60 -4.37
CA ASP A 10 17.32 -1.36 -3.09
C ASP A 10 16.33 -1.58 -1.93
N TRP A 11 16.63 -2.56 -1.08
CA TRP A 11 15.82 -2.90 0.09
C TRP A 11 15.57 -1.71 1.03
N SER A 12 16.52 -0.79 1.11
CA SER A 12 16.45 0.43 1.92
C SER A 12 16.04 1.68 1.12
N GLY A 13 15.77 1.53 -0.17
CA GLY A 13 15.40 2.59 -1.09
C GLY A 13 13.99 3.13 -0.87
N ILE A 14 13.59 4.06 -1.74
CA ILE A 14 12.31 4.78 -1.64
C ILE A 14 11.07 3.89 -1.80
N HIS A 15 11.20 2.72 -2.43
CA HIS A 15 10.16 1.70 -2.58
C HIS A 15 10.43 0.44 -1.74
N GLY A 16 11.43 0.49 -0.83
CA GLY A 16 11.86 -0.64 -0.01
C GLY A 16 11.16 -0.71 1.36
N VAL A 17 11.77 -1.48 2.28
CA VAL A 17 11.19 -1.86 3.57
C VAL A 17 10.75 -0.70 4.45
N ARG A 18 11.43 0.45 4.39
CA ARG A 18 11.05 1.63 5.18
C ARG A 18 9.69 2.18 4.71
N HIS A 19 9.49 2.28 3.39
CA HIS A 19 8.21 2.63 2.81
C HIS A 19 7.12 1.63 3.21
N TRP A 20 7.33 0.35 2.99
CA TRP A 20 6.36 -0.70 3.36
C TRP A 20 5.98 -0.67 4.83
N SER A 21 6.94 -0.45 5.72
CA SER A 21 6.69 -0.33 7.16
C SER A 21 5.80 0.87 7.49
N ARG A 22 6.00 2.02 6.83
CA ARG A 22 5.16 3.21 7.03
C ARG A 22 3.77 3.03 6.42
N VAL A 23 3.66 2.40 5.25
CA VAL A 23 2.36 2.01 4.66
C VAL A 23 1.60 1.11 5.61
N ARG A 24 2.25 0.09 6.19
CA ARG A 24 1.63 -0.75 7.22
C ARG A 24 1.14 0.05 8.42
N VAL A 25 1.96 0.94 8.97
CA VAL A 25 1.58 1.79 10.10
C VAL A 25 0.38 2.69 9.76
N ASN A 26 0.40 3.33 8.59
CA ASN A 26 -0.71 4.15 8.12
C ASN A 26 -1.99 3.35 7.99
N GLY A 27 -1.93 2.19 7.33
CA GLY A 27 -3.07 1.31 7.12
C GLY A 27 -3.68 0.80 8.42
N LEU A 28 -2.85 0.31 9.37
CA LEU A 28 -3.33 -0.16 10.67
C LEU A 28 -3.96 0.95 11.50
N LYS A 29 -3.43 2.17 11.44
CA LYS A 29 -4.04 3.33 12.10
C LYS A 29 -5.38 3.73 11.46
N LEU A 30 -5.51 3.62 10.15
CA LEU A 30 -6.81 3.81 9.48
C LEU A 30 -7.83 2.75 9.90
N CYS A 31 -7.43 1.49 10.03
CA CYS A 31 -8.28 0.40 10.52
C CYS A 31 -8.77 0.56 11.96
N GLU A 32 -8.22 1.49 12.75
CA GLU A 32 -8.76 1.85 14.07
C GLU A 32 -10.07 2.65 13.95
N HIS A 33 -10.36 3.22 12.78
CA HIS A 33 -11.48 4.12 12.52
C HIS A 33 -12.37 3.69 11.35
N ILE A 34 -11.87 2.83 10.48
CA ILE A 34 -12.53 2.34 9.26
C ILE A 34 -12.68 0.82 9.40
N ASP A 35 -13.86 0.32 9.13
CA ASP A 35 -14.14 -1.13 9.12
C ASP A 35 -13.52 -1.76 7.85
N ALA A 36 -12.25 -2.11 7.95
CA ALA A 36 -11.42 -2.66 6.88
C ALA A 36 -10.73 -3.95 7.34
N ASP A 37 -10.49 -4.87 6.41
CA ASP A 37 -9.78 -6.12 6.70
C ASP A 37 -8.29 -5.86 6.95
N ARG A 38 -7.90 -5.95 8.22
CA ARG A 38 -6.51 -5.69 8.66
C ARG A 38 -5.51 -6.63 8.01
N THR A 39 -5.90 -7.88 7.75
CA THR A 39 -5.00 -8.86 7.11
C THR A 39 -4.68 -8.46 5.68
N VAL A 40 -5.70 -8.05 4.92
CA VAL A 40 -5.51 -7.55 3.54
C VAL A 40 -4.66 -6.28 3.54
N VAL A 41 -4.92 -5.34 4.45
CA VAL A 41 -4.17 -4.08 4.57
C VAL A 41 -2.69 -4.34 4.90
N GLU A 42 -2.39 -5.28 5.81
CA GLU A 42 -1.00 -5.63 6.15
C GLU A 42 -0.29 -6.31 4.97
N LEU A 43 -0.94 -7.24 4.28
CA LEU A 43 -0.36 -7.89 3.11
C LEU A 43 -0.13 -6.90 1.96
N PHE A 44 -1.08 -6.00 1.73
CA PHE A 44 -0.91 -4.92 0.74
C PHE A 44 0.35 -4.10 1.00
N ALA A 45 0.60 -3.71 2.26
CA ALA A 45 1.77 -2.92 2.61
C ALA A 45 3.10 -3.55 2.17
N PHE A 46 3.20 -4.89 2.21
CA PHE A 46 4.41 -5.61 1.84
C PHE A 46 4.45 -6.07 0.38
N LEU A 47 3.32 -6.07 -0.32
CA LEU A 47 3.22 -6.70 -1.64
C LEU A 47 2.96 -5.72 -2.78
N HIS A 48 2.41 -4.52 -2.54
CA HIS A 48 2.00 -3.61 -3.61
C HIS A 48 3.14 -3.22 -4.55
N ASP A 49 4.34 -3.01 -4.02
CA ASP A 49 5.53 -2.57 -4.77
C ASP A 49 6.58 -3.68 -5.00
N ILE A 50 6.30 -4.93 -4.56
CA ILE A 50 7.26 -6.04 -4.60
C ILE A 50 7.81 -6.33 -6.01
N GLN A 51 7.02 -6.08 -7.04
CA GLN A 51 7.35 -6.36 -8.43
C GLN A 51 7.75 -5.12 -9.23
N ARG A 52 8.21 -4.05 -8.55
CA ARG A 52 8.84 -2.93 -9.23
C ARG A 52 10.18 -3.33 -9.85
N ARG A 53 10.44 -2.80 -11.05
CA ARG A 53 11.68 -3.03 -11.82
C ARG A 53 12.65 -1.85 -11.76
N HIS A 54 12.16 -0.66 -11.41
CA HIS A 54 12.93 0.56 -11.22
C HIS A 54 12.14 1.58 -10.36
N ASP A 55 12.81 2.59 -9.83
CA ASP A 55 12.21 3.61 -8.97
C ASP A 55 11.39 4.68 -9.72
N GLY A 56 11.49 4.72 -11.04
CA GLY A 56 10.74 5.64 -11.89
C GLY A 56 9.30 5.17 -12.18
N PHE A 57 8.71 5.70 -13.24
CA PHE A 57 7.35 5.37 -13.65
C PHE A 57 7.26 3.94 -14.24
N ASP A 58 6.89 2.99 -13.40
CA ASP A 58 6.69 1.60 -13.76
C ASP A 58 5.19 1.26 -13.79
N ARG A 59 4.55 1.50 -14.94
CA ARG A 59 3.09 1.41 -15.10
C ARG A 59 2.49 0.06 -14.69
N MET A 60 3.23 -1.04 -14.89
CA MET A 60 2.70 -2.40 -14.74
C MET A 60 3.09 -3.08 -13.42
N HIS A 61 3.80 -2.38 -12.52
CA HIS A 61 4.28 -3.02 -11.29
C HIS A 61 3.16 -3.56 -10.41
N GLY A 62 2.03 -2.82 -10.30
CA GLY A 62 0.88 -3.27 -9.52
C GLY A 62 0.21 -4.53 -10.11
N ASN A 63 0.10 -4.63 -11.44
CA ASN A 63 -0.41 -5.83 -12.09
C ASN A 63 0.51 -7.03 -11.84
N ARG A 64 1.83 -6.84 -11.98
CA ARG A 64 2.79 -7.89 -11.67
C ARG A 64 2.77 -8.30 -10.20
N ALA A 65 2.54 -7.35 -9.28
CA ALA A 65 2.35 -7.66 -7.87
C ALA A 65 1.10 -8.53 -7.64
N ALA A 66 -0.02 -8.23 -8.31
CA ALA A 66 -1.23 -9.05 -8.25
C ALA A 66 -1.03 -10.47 -8.78
N ASP A 67 -0.28 -10.64 -9.88
CA ASP A 67 0.09 -11.97 -10.39
C ASP A 67 1.03 -12.71 -9.42
N TYR A 68 1.97 -12.00 -8.83
CA TYR A 68 2.90 -12.56 -7.86
C TYR A 68 2.19 -13.05 -6.58
N ILE A 69 1.12 -12.38 -6.14
CA ILE A 69 0.29 -12.79 -5.00
C ILE A 69 -0.25 -14.21 -5.18
N ASP A 70 -0.66 -14.60 -6.40
CA ASP A 70 -1.14 -15.96 -6.67
C ASP A 70 -0.07 -17.03 -6.41
N THR A 71 1.21 -16.69 -6.57
CA THR A 71 2.31 -17.62 -6.29
C THR A 71 2.60 -17.79 -4.80
N LEU A 72 2.16 -16.86 -3.97
CA LEU A 72 2.37 -16.88 -2.52
C LEU A 72 1.16 -17.43 -1.76
N ALA A 73 -0.04 -17.25 -2.30
CA ALA A 73 -1.29 -17.66 -1.65
C ALA A 73 -1.34 -19.18 -1.44
N GLY A 74 -1.71 -19.59 -0.24
CA GLY A 74 -1.76 -21.01 0.15
C GLY A 74 -0.48 -21.53 0.77
N GLU A 75 0.70 -21.04 0.36
CA GLU A 75 2.00 -21.44 0.91
C GLU A 75 2.47 -20.49 2.03
N TYR A 76 2.51 -19.18 1.76
CA TYR A 76 3.06 -18.18 2.68
C TYR A 76 1.99 -17.49 3.52
N PHE A 77 0.77 -17.42 3.03
CA PHE A 77 -0.40 -16.91 3.77
C PHE A 77 -1.68 -17.57 3.26
N LYS A 78 -2.73 -17.52 4.09
CA LYS A 78 -4.05 -18.03 3.74
C LYS A 78 -5.07 -16.90 3.76
N LEU A 79 -5.77 -16.71 2.66
CA LEU A 79 -6.88 -15.78 2.49
C LEU A 79 -8.09 -16.53 1.95
N ASN A 80 -9.29 -16.08 2.31
CA ASN A 80 -10.48 -16.49 1.58
C ASN A 80 -10.52 -15.81 0.20
N GLN A 81 -11.43 -16.24 -0.66
CA GLN A 81 -11.52 -15.75 -2.03
C GLN A 81 -11.78 -14.23 -2.09
N HIS A 82 -12.61 -13.69 -1.19
CA HIS A 82 -12.90 -12.26 -1.14
C HIS A 82 -11.68 -11.44 -0.77
N GLN A 83 -10.97 -11.83 0.29
CA GLN A 83 -9.71 -11.18 0.71
C GLN A 83 -8.66 -11.22 -0.38
N LEU A 84 -8.53 -12.36 -1.08
CA LEU A 84 -7.58 -12.48 -2.19
C LEU A 84 -7.92 -11.51 -3.33
N GLN A 85 -9.19 -11.40 -3.69
CA GLN A 85 -9.66 -10.45 -4.71
C GLN A 85 -9.41 -9.00 -4.29
N GLN A 86 -9.72 -8.63 -3.03
CA GLN A 86 -9.43 -7.30 -2.48
C GLN A 86 -7.94 -6.96 -2.59
N LEU A 87 -7.06 -7.87 -2.13
CA LEU A 87 -5.62 -7.68 -2.15
C LEU A 87 -5.08 -7.49 -3.57
N LYS A 88 -5.46 -8.36 -4.49
CA LYS A 88 -5.05 -8.29 -5.90
C LYS A 88 -5.54 -7.01 -6.57
N PHE A 89 -6.79 -6.64 -6.37
CA PHE A 89 -7.35 -5.41 -6.92
C PHE A 89 -6.66 -4.16 -6.34
N ALA A 90 -6.45 -4.13 -5.02
CA ALA A 90 -5.72 -3.04 -4.37
C ALA A 90 -4.32 -2.88 -4.94
N CYS A 91 -3.55 -3.97 -5.09
CA CYS A 91 -2.21 -3.93 -5.66
C CYS A 91 -2.21 -3.51 -7.14
N SER A 92 -3.12 -4.05 -7.96
CA SER A 92 -3.18 -3.72 -9.40
C SER A 92 -3.43 -2.23 -9.67
N HIS A 93 -4.18 -1.56 -8.82
CA HIS A 93 -4.65 -0.19 -9.07
C HIS A 93 -4.10 0.89 -8.13
N HIS A 94 -3.21 0.55 -7.17
CA HIS A 94 -2.75 1.53 -6.17
C HIS A 94 -2.08 2.77 -6.76
N SER A 95 -1.42 2.66 -7.90
CA SER A 95 -0.77 3.78 -8.58
C SER A 95 -1.65 4.46 -9.64
N ASN A 96 -2.91 4.05 -9.78
CA ASN A 96 -3.86 4.63 -10.74
C ASN A 96 -4.85 5.56 -10.03
N SER A 97 -4.57 6.86 -10.02
CA SER A 97 -5.42 7.87 -9.36
C SER A 97 -6.81 8.04 -10.01
N GLY A 98 -7.03 7.51 -11.22
CA GLY A 98 -8.34 7.55 -11.90
C GLY A 98 -9.28 6.43 -11.48
N VAL A 99 -8.83 5.46 -10.68
CA VAL A 99 -9.66 4.37 -10.18
C VAL A 99 -10.09 4.67 -8.74
N THR A 100 -11.37 4.48 -8.47
CA THR A 100 -11.97 4.57 -7.13
C THR A 100 -12.58 3.23 -6.73
N SER A 101 -12.84 3.05 -5.45
CA SER A 101 -13.51 1.87 -4.91
C SER A 101 -14.45 2.27 -3.77
N ASP A 102 -15.58 1.60 -3.67
CA ASP A 102 -16.49 1.72 -2.51
C ASP A 102 -16.14 0.73 -1.39
N ASP A 103 -15.20 -0.17 -1.62
CA ASP A 103 -14.72 -1.14 -0.61
C ASP A 103 -13.76 -0.44 0.37
N PRO A 104 -14.11 -0.35 1.67
CA PRO A 104 -13.30 0.35 2.66
C PRO A 104 -11.91 -0.27 2.85
N THR A 105 -11.74 -1.57 2.65
CA THR A 105 -10.44 -2.23 2.72
C THR A 105 -9.50 -1.74 1.61
N ILE A 106 -10.02 -1.65 0.38
CA ILE A 106 -9.27 -1.15 -0.78
C ILE A 106 -8.93 0.34 -0.60
N GLN A 107 -9.90 1.14 -0.13
CA GLN A 107 -9.68 2.56 0.17
C GLN A 107 -8.57 2.78 1.19
N VAL A 108 -8.57 1.99 2.27
CA VAL A 108 -7.52 2.04 3.31
C VAL A 108 -6.15 1.66 2.73
N CYS A 109 -6.06 0.62 1.90
CA CYS A 109 -4.82 0.24 1.24
C CYS A 109 -4.23 1.40 0.44
N TRP A 110 -5.02 2.03 -0.40
CA TRP A 110 -4.56 3.12 -1.27
C TRP A 110 -4.21 4.39 -0.49
N ASP A 111 -5.02 4.74 0.51
CA ASP A 111 -4.72 5.89 1.36
C ASP A 111 -3.45 5.68 2.19
N ALA A 112 -3.22 4.46 2.68
CA ALA A 112 -2.02 4.12 3.44
C ALA A 112 -0.74 4.36 2.63
N ASP A 113 -0.73 4.02 1.35
CA ASP A 113 0.39 4.27 0.44
C ASP A 113 0.53 5.77 0.12
N ARG A 114 -0.56 6.44 -0.27
CA ARG A 114 -0.56 7.87 -0.60
C ARG A 114 -0.13 8.77 0.55
N LEU A 115 -0.45 8.39 1.78
CA LEU A 115 -0.01 9.10 2.99
C LEU A 115 1.52 9.04 3.20
N ASP A 116 2.24 8.15 2.50
CA ASP A 116 3.71 8.05 2.56
C ASP A 116 4.45 8.83 1.45
N LEU A 117 3.75 9.65 0.67
CA LEU A 117 4.34 10.43 -0.44
C LEU A 117 5.42 11.44 -0.01
N GLY A 118 5.49 11.81 1.28
CA GLY A 118 6.56 12.66 1.81
C GLY A 118 7.96 12.07 1.62
N ARG A 119 8.08 10.73 1.49
CA ARG A 119 9.36 10.05 1.17
C ARG A 119 9.98 10.52 -0.16
N VAL A 120 9.15 11.00 -1.08
CA VAL A 120 9.55 11.57 -2.36
C VAL A 120 9.26 13.07 -2.44
N GLN A 121 9.17 13.74 -1.29
CA GLN A 121 8.97 15.19 -1.13
C GLN A 121 7.62 15.70 -1.67
N ILE A 122 6.61 14.84 -1.77
CA ILE A 122 5.26 15.20 -2.18
C ILE A 122 4.36 15.19 -0.95
N ARG A 123 3.68 16.33 -0.69
CA ARG A 123 2.64 16.38 0.33
C ARG A 123 1.36 15.73 -0.20
N PRO A 124 0.78 14.75 0.51
CA PRO A 124 -0.49 14.15 0.09
C PRO A 124 -1.60 15.22 0.01
N HIS A 125 -2.37 15.19 -1.06
CA HIS A 125 -3.53 16.08 -1.24
C HIS A 125 -4.82 15.33 -0.91
N THR A 126 -5.72 15.98 -0.18
CA THR A 126 -6.97 15.37 0.32
C THR A 126 -7.88 14.86 -0.81
N ASP A 127 -7.85 15.48 -2.00
CA ASP A 127 -8.66 15.05 -3.14
C ASP A 127 -8.30 13.66 -3.66
N TYR A 128 -7.08 13.19 -3.39
CA TYR A 128 -6.63 11.85 -3.77
C TYR A 128 -6.79 10.80 -2.66
N LEU A 129 -7.22 11.21 -1.47
CA LEU A 129 -7.52 10.32 -0.36
C LEU A 129 -8.99 9.92 -0.38
N GLN A 130 -9.30 8.66 -0.11
CA GLN A 130 -10.65 8.13 -0.24
C GLN A 130 -11.40 8.06 1.10
N THR A 131 -10.69 7.74 2.20
CA THR A 131 -11.31 7.62 3.50
C THR A 131 -11.42 8.98 4.21
N TRP A 132 -12.51 9.17 4.96
CA TRP A 132 -12.71 10.39 5.74
C TRP A 132 -11.58 10.61 6.74
N LYS A 133 -11.06 9.54 7.34
CA LYS A 133 -10.00 9.62 8.36
C LYS A 133 -8.67 10.08 7.78
N ALA A 134 -8.29 9.59 6.61
CA ALA A 134 -7.06 10.03 5.94
C ALA A 134 -7.08 11.51 5.54
N ARG A 135 -8.27 12.06 5.30
CA ARG A 135 -8.49 13.49 4.97
C ARG A 135 -8.41 14.41 6.17
N GLU A 136 -8.51 13.90 7.41
CA GLU A 136 -8.37 14.74 8.61
C GLU A 136 -6.98 15.37 8.69
N THR A 137 -6.94 16.69 8.89
CA THR A 137 -5.69 17.47 8.92
C THR A 137 -4.65 16.89 9.87
N LEU A 138 -5.04 16.55 11.09
CA LEU A 138 -4.10 16.02 12.08
C LEU A 138 -3.55 14.65 11.70
N PHE A 139 -4.40 13.77 11.15
CA PHE A 139 -3.98 12.44 10.71
C PHE A 139 -3.00 12.52 9.53
N LEU A 140 -3.34 13.35 8.54
CA LEU A 140 -2.50 13.59 7.36
C LEU A 140 -1.14 14.18 7.76
N GLU A 141 -1.12 15.19 8.63
CA GLU A 141 0.13 15.80 9.13
C GLU A 141 1.02 14.78 9.84
N GLN A 142 0.46 13.98 10.71
CA GLN A 142 1.22 12.94 11.42
C GLN A 142 1.79 11.90 10.45
N ALA A 143 1.04 11.50 9.44
CA ALA A 143 1.53 10.60 8.40
C ALA A 143 2.64 11.24 7.56
N TYR A 144 2.46 12.49 7.14
CA TYR A 144 3.45 13.24 6.38
C TYR A 144 4.77 13.38 7.15
N LEU A 145 4.70 13.76 8.43
CA LEU A 145 5.90 13.86 9.28
C LEU A 145 6.61 12.50 9.45
N ARG A 146 5.86 11.38 9.51
CA ARG A 146 6.47 10.04 9.52
C ARG A 146 7.18 9.73 8.21
N SER A 147 6.58 10.11 7.08
CA SER A 147 7.13 9.82 5.75
C SER A 147 8.45 10.53 5.44
N MET A 148 8.72 11.64 6.13
CA MET A 148 9.94 12.44 5.99
C MET A 148 11.10 11.97 6.90
N ARG A 149 10.84 11.04 7.82
CA ARG A 149 11.89 10.48 8.68
C ARG A 149 12.63 9.36 7.95
N ASN A 150 13.92 9.52 7.84
CA ASN A 150 14.85 8.51 7.31
C ASN A 150 15.00 7.31 8.27
#